data_39a2eafdc9917cbd99c8d5c1b22f8070
#
_entry.id   39a2eafdc9917cbd99c8d5c1b22f8070
#
_cell.length_a   1.000
_cell.length_b   1.000
_cell.length_c   1.000
_cell.angle_alpha   90.00
_cell.angle_beta   90.00
_cell.angle_gamma   90.00
#
_symmetry.space_group_name_H-M   'P 1'
#
loop_
_entity.id
_entity.type
_entity.pdbx_description
1 polymer ?
#
loop_
_entity_poly.entity_id
_entity_poly.type
_entity_poly.pdbx_seq_one_letter_code
_entity_poly.pdbx_strand_id
1 'polypeptide(L)'
;LGDVYKRQAERDVTAELYQVLPRWLFEMVLLLQNNNVQMAITKSAQHAPAVLGSELAELCARMDERPDQLQTYTDFCKKFDLPEMLSCMKMLHAFSENGTGDIDVQMNHLIERVVLMQERADVLRSEERAFRMKLIFAYPVLAATGKLLADLTVGMALMMQVLGGMGGA
;
A
#
# COMPACT_ATOMS: atom_id res chain seq x y z
N LEU A 1 4.66 10.30 21.55
CA LEU A 1 5.13 10.76 20.23
C LEU A 1 5.79 9.63 19.43
N GLY A 2 6.63 8.77 20.04
CA GLY A 2 7.31 7.66 19.35
C GLY A 2 6.38 6.61 18.75
N ASP A 3 5.26 6.30 19.39
CA ASP A 3 4.30 5.30 18.91
C ASP A 3 3.47 5.77 17.71
N VAL A 4 3.22 7.09 17.61
CA VAL A 4 2.51 7.67 16.46
C VAL A 4 3.40 7.64 15.22
N TYR A 5 4.68 7.98 15.36
CA TYR A 5 5.63 7.91 14.23
C TYR A 5 5.89 6.47 13.76
N LYS A 6 5.97 5.50 14.69
CA LYS A 6 6.09 4.08 14.31
C LYS A 6 4.88 3.59 13.51
N ARG A 7 3.67 3.87 13.98
CA ARG A 7 2.43 3.48 13.28
C ARG A 7 2.29 4.17 11.91
N GLN A 8 2.79 5.39 11.78
CA GLN A 8 2.81 6.11 10.50
C GLN A 8 3.79 5.44 9.53
N ALA A 9 5.01 5.15 9.97
CA ALA A 9 6.02 4.47 9.16
C ALA A 9 5.57 3.06 8.74
N GLU A 10 4.92 2.29 9.62
CA GLU A 10 4.36 0.99 9.30
C GLU A 10 3.25 1.08 8.25
N ARG A 11 2.38 2.09 8.34
CA ARG A 11 1.32 2.32 7.34
C ARG A 11 1.89 2.72 5.98
N ASP A 12 2.90 3.55 5.95
CA ASP A 12 3.54 3.98 4.71
C ASP A 12 4.22 2.81 4.00
N VAL A 13 4.92 1.94 4.75
CA VAL A 13 5.53 0.71 4.22
C VAL A 13 4.45 -0.26 3.72
N THR A 14 3.36 -0.43 4.45
CA THR A 14 2.25 -1.30 4.04
C THR A 14 1.59 -0.78 2.76
N ALA A 15 1.36 0.52 2.65
CA ALA A 15 0.79 1.15 1.46
C ALA A 15 1.72 0.99 0.24
N GLU A 16 3.03 1.14 0.42
CA GLU A 16 4.02 0.90 -0.62
C GLU A 16 4.04 -0.57 -1.07
N LEU A 17 3.96 -1.50 -0.13
CA LEU A 17 3.88 -2.93 -0.41
C LEU A 17 2.65 -3.30 -1.23
N TYR A 18 1.48 -2.78 -0.91
CA TYR A 18 0.26 -3.01 -1.70
C TYR A 18 0.40 -2.54 -3.15
N GLN A 19 1.23 -1.55 -3.42
CA GLN A 19 1.49 -1.06 -4.78
C GLN A 19 2.49 -1.93 -5.55
N VAL A 20 3.46 -2.46 -4.85
CA VAL A 20 4.62 -3.16 -5.42
C VAL A 20 4.37 -4.65 -5.59
N LEU A 21 3.69 -5.27 -4.62
CA LEU A 21 3.45 -6.72 -4.60
C LEU A 21 2.68 -7.25 -5.81
N PRO A 22 1.58 -6.64 -6.27
CA PRO A 22 0.86 -7.15 -7.43
C PRO A 22 1.73 -7.17 -8.70
N ARG A 23 2.55 -6.14 -8.88
CA ARG A 23 3.47 -6.07 -10.01
C ARG A 23 4.53 -7.17 -9.95
N TRP A 24 5.13 -7.37 -8.80
CA TRP A 24 6.11 -8.43 -8.59
C TRP A 24 5.50 -9.82 -8.78
N LEU A 25 4.30 -10.07 -8.24
CA LEU A 25 3.57 -11.33 -8.43
C LEU A 25 3.22 -11.59 -9.90
N PHE A 26 2.86 -10.53 -10.64
CA PHE A 26 2.59 -10.65 -12.07
C PHE A 26 3.86 -11.04 -12.86
N GLU A 27 5.00 -10.44 -12.53
CA GLU A 27 6.29 -10.83 -13.10
C GLU A 27 6.64 -12.29 -12.77
N MET A 28 6.38 -12.72 -11.54
CA MET A 28 6.50 -14.11 -11.12
C MET A 28 5.67 -15.06 -11.97
N VAL A 29 4.40 -14.73 -12.23
CA VAL A 29 3.51 -15.54 -13.08
C VAL A 29 4.09 -15.70 -14.49
N LEU A 30 4.64 -14.64 -15.06
CA LEU A 30 5.28 -14.71 -16.38
C LEU A 30 6.55 -15.59 -16.35
N LEU A 31 7.33 -15.51 -15.29
CA LEU A 31 8.53 -16.33 -15.14
C LEU A 31 8.19 -17.81 -14.93
N LEU A 32 7.09 -18.13 -14.26
CA LEU A 32 6.64 -19.50 -14.02
C LEU A 32 6.26 -20.25 -15.31
N GLN A 33 5.91 -19.54 -16.38
CA GLN A 33 5.61 -20.18 -17.69
C GLN A 33 6.81 -20.96 -18.26
N ASN A 34 8.04 -20.55 -17.92
CA ASN A 34 9.26 -21.12 -18.49
C ASN A 34 10.29 -21.56 -17.44
N ASN A 35 9.97 -21.47 -16.17
CA ASN A 35 10.88 -21.78 -15.07
C ASN A 35 10.12 -22.52 -13.95
N ASN A 36 10.85 -23.29 -13.15
CA ASN A 36 10.32 -23.80 -11.89
C ASN A 36 10.17 -22.64 -10.87
N VAL A 37 9.45 -22.89 -9.78
CA VAL A 37 9.13 -21.86 -8.76
C VAL A 37 10.38 -21.25 -8.16
N GLN A 38 11.37 -22.05 -7.79
CA GLN A 38 12.62 -21.57 -7.20
C GLN A 38 13.37 -20.64 -8.16
N MET A 39 13.49 -21.03 -9.43
CA MET A 39 14.16 -20.22 -10.46
C MET A 39 13.37 -18.93 -10.75
N ALA A 40 12.04 -19.00 -10.77
CA ALA A 40 11.19 -17.82 -10.96
C ALA A 40 11.36 -16.82 -9.82
N ILE A 41 11.35 -17.27 -8.56
CA ILE A 41 11.58 -16.41 -7.40
C ILE A 41 12.99 -15.79 -7.45
N THR A 42 14.02 -16.58 -7.72
CA THR A 42 15.40 -16.10 -7.79
C THR A 42 15.60 -15.07 -8.89
N LYS A 43 14.99 -15.27 -10.07
CA LYS A 43 15.05 -14.30 -11.17
C LYS A 43 14.26 -13.03 -10.85
N SER A 44 13.09 -13.16 -10.25
CA SER A 44 12.27 -12.01 -9.86
C SER A 44 12.94 -11.17 -8.78
N ALA A 45 13.69 -11.78 -7.87
CA ALA A 45 14.44 -11.10 -6.82
C ALA A 45 15.50 -10.14 -7.37
N GLN A 46 16.06 -10.41 -8.55
CA GLN A 46 17.06 -9.54 -9.19
C GLN A 46 16.50 -8.18 -9.63
N HIS A 47 15.20 -8.12 -9.92
CA HIS A 47 14.51 -6.91 -10.40
C HIS A 47 13.48 -6.40 -9.37
N ALA A 48 13.50 -6.99 -8.18
CA ALA A 48 12.54 -6.65 -7.14
C ALA A 48 12.75 -5.21 -6.64
N PRO A 49 11.65 -4.51 -6.32
CA PRO A 49 11.72 -3.22 -5.66
C PRO A 49 12.48 -3.30 -4.34
N ALA A 50 13.14 -2.19 -3.97
CA ALA A 50 14.01 -2.14 -2.78
C ALA A 50 13.30 -2.56 -1.48
N VAL A 51 11.99 -2.30 -1.38
CA VAL A 51 11.15 -2.68 -0.23
C VAL A 51 11.04 -4.20 -0.06
N LEU A 52 11.11 -4.96 -1.15
CA LEU A 52 11.05 -6.43 -1.15
C LEU A 52 12.43 -7.08 -1.20
N GLY A 53 13.47 -6.35 -1.58
CA GLY A 53 14.77 -6.89 -1.92
C GLY A 53 15.40 -7.72 -0.80
N SER A 54 15.41 -7.21 0.43
CA SER A 54 15.96 -7.92 1.59
C SER A 54 15.19 -9.19 1.92
N GLU A 55 13.87 -9.11 1.86
CA GLU A 55 12.99 -10.24 2.21
C GLU A 55 13.03 -11.34 1.15
N LEU A 56 13.13 -10.97 -0.12
CA LEU A 56 13.30 -11.91 -1.22
C LEU A 56 14.67 -12.57 -1.20
N ALA A 57 15.71 -11.85 -0.84
CA ALA A 57 17.04 -12.44 -0.65
C ALA A 57 17.04 -13.47 0.48
N GLU A 58 16.35 -13.19 1.59
CA GLU A 58 16.18 -14.14 2.69
C GLU A 58 15.34 -15.36 2.26
N LEU A 59 14.27 -15.13 1.50
CA LEU A 59 13.46 -16.21 0.94
C LEU A 59 14.29 -17.11 0.03
N CYS A 60 15.07 -16.54 -0.90
CA CYS A 60 15.95 -17.30 -1.78
C CYS A 60 16.96 -18.15 -0.98
N ALA A 61 17.61 -17.57 0.02
CA ALA A 61 18.57 -18.29 0.86
C ALA A 61 17.91 -19.48 1.61
N ARG A 62 16.69 -19.28 2.13
CA ARG A 62 15.95 -20.37 2.79
C ARG A 62 15.47 -21.45 1.82
N MET A 63 15.12 -21.06 0.59
CA MET A 63 14.72 -22.02 -0.45
C MET A 63 15.90 -22.87 -0.92
N ASP A 64 17.11 -22.32 -0.93
CA ASP A 64 18.33 -23.08 -1.25
C ASP A 64 18.63 -24.14 -0.19
N GLU A 65 18.30 -23.87 1.10
CA GLU A 65 18.47 -24.82 2.18
C GLU A 65 17.33 -25.85 2.25
N ARG A 66 16.08 -25.41 2.02
CA ARG A 66 14.86 -26.20 2.24
C ARG A 66 13.76 -25.84 1.24
N PRO A 67 13.88 -26.26 -0.02
CA PRO A 67 12.98 -25.86 -1.09
C PRO A 67 11.54 -26.36 -0.90
N ASP A 68 11.37 -27.54 -0.28
CA ASP A 68 10.06 -28.24 -0.18
C ASP A 68 9.27 -27.87 1.07
N GLN A 69 9.75 -26.95 1.92
CA GLN A 69 9.05 -26.61 3.14
C GLN A 69 8.06 -25.45 2.92
N LEU A 70 6.76 -25.72 3.11
CA LEU A 70 5.71 -24.70 3.13
C LEU A 70 6.05 -23.53 4.06
N GLN A 71 6.75 -23.79 5.15
CA GLN A 71 7.12 -22.78 6.13
C GLN A 71 8.05 -21.72 5.55
N THR A 72 8.95 -22.10 4.63
CA THR A 72 9.83 -21.16 3.91
C THR A 72 9.01 -20.08 3.19
N TYR A 73 7.94 -20.49 2.50
CA TYR A 73 7.05 -19.59 1.78
C TYR A 73 6.16 -18.75 2.70
N THR A 74 5.67 -19.35 3.79
CA THR A 74 4.75 -18.64 4.70
C THR A 74 5.45 -17.67 5.62
N ASP A 75 6.70 -17.94 6.02
CA ASP A 75 7.48 -17.03 6.85
C ASP A 75 7.79 -15.71 6.16
N PHE A 76 8.00 -15.74 4.85
CA PHE A 76 8.12 -14.53 4.04
C PHE A 76 6.90 -13.61 4.20
N CYS A 77 5.70 -14.18 4.26
CA CYS A 77 4.46 -13.42 4.37
C CYS A 77 4.19 -12.86 5.76
N LYS A 78 4.74 -13.47 6.82
CA LYS A 78 4.47 -13.04 8.21
C LYS A 78 4.91 -11.61 8.50
N LYS A 79 5.90 -11.13 7.77
CA LYS A 79 6.42 -9.77 7.93
C LYS A 79 5.51 -8.70 7.33
N PHE A 80 4.65 -9.08 6.39
CA PHE A 80 3.84 -8.14 5.61
C PHE A 80 2.39 -8.04 6.06
N ASP A 81 1.92 -8.96 6.90
CA ASP A 81 0.52 -9.07 7.39
C ASP A 81 -0.52 -8.95 6.26
N LEU A 82 -0.23 -9.56 5.09
CA LEU A 82 -1.05 -9.54 3.91
C LEU A 82 -1.63 -10.93 3.63
N PRO A 83 -2.92 -11.18 3.92
CA PRO A 83 -3.54 -12.50 3.76
C PRO A 83 -3.57 -12.96 2.30
N GLU A 84 -3.69 -12.03 1.36
CA GLU A 84 -3.65 -12.32 -0.07
C GLU A 84 -2.27 -12.84 -0.49
N MET A 85 -1.21 -12.23 0.04
CA MET A 85 0.17 -12.67 -0.22
C MET A 85 0.41 -14.08 0.30
N LEU A 86 -0.09 -14.36 1.52
CA LEU A 86 -0.01 -15.71 2.09
C LEU A 86 -0.69 -16.75 1.20
N SER A 87 -1.84 -16.41 0.64
CA SER A 87 -2.55 -17.29 -0.31
C SER A 87 -1.73 -17.54 -1.57
N CYS A 88 -1.14 -16.48 -2.16
CA CYS A 88 -0.28 -16.61 -3.33
C CYS A 88 0.96 -17.48 -3.05
N MET A 89 1.63 -17.28 -1.91
CA MET A 89 2.82 -18.05 -1.55
C MET A 89 2.51 -19.53 -1.29
N LYS A 90 1.34 -19.85 -0.70
CA LYS A 90 0.87 -21.23 -0.58
C LYS A 90 0.61 -21.88 -1.95
N MET A 91 0.06 -21.13 -2.90
CA MET A 91 -0.11 -21.61 -4.27
C MET A 91 1.24 -21.87 -4.94
N LEU A 92 2.21 -20.97 -4.77
CA LEU A 92 3.57 -21.16 -5.30
C LEU A 92 4.25 -22.42 -4.73
N HIS A 93 4.07 -22.69 -3.43
CA HIS A 93 4.54 -23.93 -2.83
C HIS A 93 3.85 -25.15 -3.45
N ALA A 94 2.52 -25.12 -3.63
CA ALA A 94 1.79 -26.21 -4.28
C ALA A 94 2.26 -26.47 -5.73
N PHE A 95 2.64 -25.40 -6.46
CA PHE A 95 3.27 -25.53 -7.78
C PHE A 95 4.62 -26.24 -7.72
N SER A 96 5.41 -26.00 -6.65
CA SER A 96 6.71 -26.66 -6.52
C SER A 96 6.59 -28.15 -6.24
N GLU A 97 5.52 -28.58 -5.55
CA GLU A 97 5.30 -29.98 -5.19
C GLU A 97 4.61 -30.81 -6.28
N ASN A 98 3.60 -30.26 -6.92
CA ASN A 98 2.69 -31.03 -7.78
C ASN A 98 3.15 -31.18 -9.24
N GLY A 99 4.26 -30.51 -9.64
CA GLY A 99 4.71 -30.57 -11.03
C GLY A 99 3.65 -30.03 -12.01
N THR A 100 3.70 -30.45 -13.28
CA THR A 100 2.97 -29.82 -14.39
C THR A 100 1.52 -30.27 -14.59
N GLY A 101 0.89 -30.99 -13.66
CA GLY A 101 -0.40 -31.67 -13.92
C GLY A 101 -1.62 -30.75 -14.07
N ASP A 102 -1.68 -29.61 -13.40
CA ASP A 102 -2.83 -28.68 -13.40
C ASP A 102 -2.39 -27.22 -13.38
N ILE A 103 -1.25 -26.93 -14.01
CA ILE A 103 -0.61 -25.60 -13.97
C ILE A 103 -1.58 -24.53 -14.49
N ASP A 104 -2.31 -24.77 -15.57
CA ASP A 104 -3.16 -23.75 -16.19
C ASP A 104 -4.29 -23.28 -15.27
N VAL A 105 -4.94 -24.20 -14.55
CA VAL A 105 -6.03 -23.86 -13.63
C VAL A 105 -5.47 -23.11 -12.42
N GLN A 106 -4.38 -23.58 -11.83
CA GLN A 106 -3.76 -22.95 -10.69
C GLN A 106 -3.14 -21.59 -11.06
N MET A 107 -2.55 -21.47 -12.26
CA MET A 107 -2.03 -20.21 -12.79
C MET A 107 -3.14 -19.19 -12.96
N ASN A 108 -4.29 -19.57 -13.47
CA ASN A 108 -5.45 -18.68 -13.59
C ASN A 108 -5.92 -18.21 -12.21
N HIS A 109 -5.96 -19.07 -11.21
CA HIS A 109 -6.28 -18.68 -9.83
C HIS A 109 -5.23 -17.71 -9.23
N LEU A 110 -3.95 -17.91 -9.53
CA LEU A 110 -2.91 -17.01 -9.10
C LEU A 110 -3.07 -15.63 -9.76
N ILE A 111 -3.32 -15.59 -11.07
CA ILE A 111 -3.59 -14.35 -11.81
C ILE A 111 -4.79 -13.62 -11.22
N GLU A 112 -5.90 -14.31 -10.99
CA GLU A 112 -7.10 -13.73 -10.38
C GLU A 112 -6.80 -13.08 -9.02
N ARG A 113 -6.01 -13.75 -8.17
CA ARG A 113 -5.58 -13.19 -6.88
C ARG A 113 -4.72 -11.94 -7.03
N VAL A 114 -3.79 -11.95 -7.99
CA VAL A 114 -2.94 -10.80 -8.28
C VAL A 114 -3.78 -9.61 -8.76
N VAL A 115 -4.76 -9.84 -9.64
CA VAL A 115 -5.67 -8.80 -10.13
C VAL A 115 -6.49 -8.20 -8.97
N LEU A 116 -7.04 -9.05 -8.09
CA LEU A 116 -7.76 -8.57 -6.90
C LEU A 116 -6.88 -7.72 -5.96
N MET A 117 -5.62 -8.09 -5.80
CA MET A 117 -4.66 -7.26 -5.03
C MET A 117 -4.41 -5.92 -5.71
N GLN A 118 -4.30 -5.89 -7.02
CA GLN A 118 -4.09 -4.67 -7.79
C GLN A 118 -5.29 -3.73 -7.69
N GLU A 119 -6.51 -4.24 -7.80
CA GLU A 119 -7.74 -3.46 -7.62
C GLU A 119 -7.81 -2.82 -6.22
N ARG A 120 -7.47 -3.57 -5.18
CA ARG A 120 -7.42 -3.03 -3.81
C ARG A 120 -6.35 -1.94 -3.65
N ALA A 121 -5.17 -2.14 -4.24
CA ALA A 121 -4.12 -1.14 -4.24
C ALA A 121 -4.55 0.16 -4.93
N ASP A 122 -5.29 0.06 -6.04
CA ASP A 122 -5.80 1.22 -6.77
C ASP A 122 -6.92 1.95 -6.01
N VAL A 123 -7.79 1.24 -5.30
CA VAL A 123 -8.79 1.83 -4.41
C VAL A 123 -8.13 2.62 -3.29
N LEU A 124 -7.16 2.05 -2.58
CA LEU A 124 -6.42 2.75 -1.52
C LEU A 124 -5.72 4.01 -2.05
N ARG A 125 -5.10 3.91 -3.23
CA ARG A 125 -4.45 5.06 -3.89
C ARG A 125 -5.45 6.16 -4.27
N SER A 126 -6.65 5.79 -4.70
CA SER A 126 -7.71 6.74 -5.06
C SER A 126 -8.25 7.48 -3.84
N GLU A 127 -8.42 6.81 -2.72
CA GLU A 127 -8.85 7.41 -1.44
C GLU A 127 -7.83 8.41 -0.92
N GLU A 128 -6.54 8.11 -0.95
CA GLU A 128 -5.48 9.04 -0.56
C GLU A 128 -5.43 10.29 -1.47
N ARG A 129 -5.63 10.13 -2.77
CA ARG A 129 -5.71 11.25 -3.71
C ARG A 129 -6.94 12.12 -3.44
N ALA A 130 -8.09 11.50 -3.19
CA ALA A 130 -9.33 12.20 -2.87
C ALA A 130 -9.21 12.98 -1.55
N PHE A 131 -8.57 12.42 -0.54
CA PHE A 131 -8.32 13.10 0.73
C PHE A 131 -7.39 14.30 0.56
N ARG A 132 -6.29 14.15 -0.17
CA ARG A 132 -5.38 15.28 -0.48
C ARG A 132 -6.07 16.38 -1.26
N MET A 133 -6.89 16.05 -2.26
CA MET A 133 -7.68 17.05 -2.99
C MET A 133 -8.66 17.79 -2.09
N LYS A 134 -9.38 17.08 -1.20
CA LYS A 134 -10.29 17.71 -0.24
C LYS A 134 -9.56 18.70 0.67
N LEU A 135 -8.36 18.40 1.13
CA LEU A 135 -7.55 19.32 1.94
C LEU A 135 -7.12 20.56 1.17
N ILE A 136 -6.75 20.43 -0.10
CA ILE A 136 -6.37 21.57 -0.96
C ILE A 136 -7.53 22.52 -1.16
N PHE A 137 -8.76 22.02 -1.29
CA PHE A 137 -9.95 22.84 -1.43
C PHE A 137 -10.48 23.38 -0.09
N ALA A 138 -10.28 22.65 1.01
CA ALA A 138 -10.76 23.08 2.33
C ALA A 138 -9.95 24.28 2.87
N TYR A 139 -8.64 24.35 2.58
CA TYR A 139 -7.78 25.41 3.09
C TYR A 139 -8.20 26.84 2.63
N PRO A 140 -8.42 27.12 1.34
CA PRO A 140 -8.86 28.45 0.90
C PRO A 140 -10.26 28.81 1.41
N VAL A 141 -11.16 27.84 1.58
CA VAL A 141 -12.50 28.09 2.14
C VAL A 141 -12.40 28.47 3.61
N LEU A 142 -11.60 27.79 4.40
CA LEU A 142 -11.34 28.13 5.81
C LEU A 142 -10.68 29.51 5.96
N ALA A 143 -9.73 29.84 5.09
CA ALA A 143 -9.07 31.14 5.09
C ALA A 143 -10.05 32.28 4.74
N ALA A 144 -10.92 32.06 3.75
CA ALA A 144 -11.93 33.04 3.35
C ALA A 144 -12.98 33.29 4.44
N THR A 145 -13.46 32.22 5.11
CA THR A 145 -14.41 32.33 6.22
C THR A 145 -13.77 33.01 7.44
N GLY A 146 -12.52 32.71 7.76
CA GLY A 146 -11.79 33.39 8.83
C GLY A 146 -11.62 34.89 8.58
N LYS A 147 -11.32 35.29 7.34
CA LYS A 147 -11.22 36.69 6.98
C LYS A 147 -12.54 37.41 7.09
N LEU A 148 -13.66 36.80 6.61
CA LEU A 148 -15.02 37.36 6.70
C LEU A 148 -15.44 37.62 8.15
N LEU A 149 -15.13 36.67 9.05
CA LEU A 149 -15.40 36.84 10.49
C LEU A 149 -14.57 37.96 11.11
N ALA A 150 -13.32 38.09 10.75
CA ALA A 150 -12.44 39.17 11.22
C ALA A 150 -12.96 40.55 10.73
N ASP A 151 -13.33 40.67 9.46
CA ASP A 151 -13.87 41.93 8.88
C ASP A 151 -15.20 42.31 9.54
N LEU A 152 -16.04 41.33 9.84
CA LEU A 152 -17.33 41.56 10.54
C LEU A 152 -17.13 42.07 11.98
N THR A 153 -16.15 41.49 12.71
CA THR A 153 -15.86 41.91 14.09
C THR A 153 -15.28 43.33 14.13
N VAL A 154 -14.41 43.67 13.19
CA VAL A 154 -13.81 45.01 13.08
C VAL A 154 -14.91 46.03 12.69
N GLY A 155 -15.77 45.69 11.73
CA GLY A 155 -16.91 46.55 11.31
C GLY A 155 -17.87 46.82 12.46
N MET A 156 -18.18 45.81 13.26
CA MET A 156 -19.07 45.96 14.43
C MET A 156 -18.44 46.80 15.52
N ALA A 157 -17.15 46.68 15.77
CA ALA A 157 -16.39 47.49 16.73
C ALA A 157 -16.38 48.98 16.33
N LEU A 158 -16.14 49.26 15.05
CA LEU A 158 -16.16 50.62 14.52
C LEU A 158 -17.55 51.24 14.62
N MET A 159 -18.63 50.50 14.33
CA MET A 159 -20.01 50.98 14.45
C MET A 159 -20.36 51.29 15.89
N MET A 160 -19.98 50.49 16.87
CA MET A 160 -20.15 50.78 18.29
C MET A 160 -19.39 52.04 18.74
N GLN A 161 -18.20 52.27 18.22
CA GLN A 161 -17.39 53.44 18.53
C GLN A 161 -18.03 54.75 18.03
N VAL A 162 -18.60 54.69 16.81
CA VAL A 162 -19.31 55.84 16.23
C VAL A 162 -20.60 56.14 16.97
N LEU A 163 -21.41 55.12 17.34
CA LEU A 163 -22.65 55.31 18.13
C LEU A 163 -22.36 55.78 19.55
N GLY A 164 -21.30 55.27 20.20
CA GLY A 164 -20.89 55.72 21.53
C GLY A 164 -20.40 57.16 21.55
N GLY A 165 -19.80 57.64 20.46
CA GLY A 165 -19.32 59.01 20.32
C GLY A 165 -20.44 60.05 20.08
N MET A 166 -21.59 59.62 19.57
CA MET A 166 -22.78 60.52 19.32
C MET A 166 -23.68 60.71 20.56
N GLY A 167 -23.51 59.87 21.59
CA GLY A 167 -24.34 59.95 22.83
C GLY A 167 -23.74 60.79 23.96
N GLY A 168 -22.63 61.50 23.75
CA GLY A 168 -21.90 62.26 24.73
C GLY A 168 -21.82 63.79 24.49
N ALA A 169 -22.76 64.35 23.73
CA ALA A 169 -22.86 65.79 23.51
C ALA A 169 -24.14 66.37 24.14
#